data_c0d27a9aef9f443cff4b68fc2d42c806
#
_entry.id   c0d27a9aef9f443cff4b68fc2d42c806
#
_cell.length_a   1.000
_cell.length_b   1.000
_cell.length_c   1.000
_cell.angle_alpha   90.00
_cell.angle_beta   90.00
_cell.angle_gamma   90.00
#
_symmetry.space_group_name_H-M   'P 1'
#
loop_
_entity.id
_entity.type
_entity.pdbx_description
1 polymer ?
#
loop_
_entity_poly.entity_id
_entity_poly.type
_entity_poly.pdbx_seq_one_letter_code
_entity_poly.pdbx_strand_id
1 'polypeptide(L)'
;LFRRYLLVGGLPDVVNEYLATHNILNVRNLQNAIAAMYEAYASQYENNASRRLLIRRIYAMIVSQMENKKKRIVAKDIQDIKGDRFARYVDEFEYLLSSAISLGVNAIANPRFPLSESLQKNLLKLYLNDVGLLTAKLYHTNIQPILQNERSINLGAVYESVVAQELSSHGYPLFYYDNRQKGEVDFMIDDYQTGSVLPIEVKSGRDYTIHSALNALLNNKDYGIHKAIVFSNERQVKKDDGVVYMPVYYVMFLDQERQKNTSQELLF
;
A
#
# COMPACT_ATOMS: atom_id res chain seq x y z
N LEU A 1 -17.65 -11.39 0.71
CA LEU A 1 -16.51 -11.74 -0.14
C LEU A 1 -15.26 -10.95 0.25
N PHE A 2 -15.25 -9.63 0.21
CA PHE A 2 -14.06 -8.80 0.43
C PHE A 2 -13.32 -9.13 1.75
N ARG A 3 -14.02 -9.34 2.87
CA ARG A 3 -13.38 -9.68 4.15
C ARG A 3 -12.69 -11.05 4.16
N ARG A 4 -13.20 -12.00 3.40
CA ARG A 4 -12.49 -13.26 3.18
C ARG A 4 -11.21 -13.03 2.39
N TYR A 5 -11.26 -12.17 1.38
CA TYR A 5 -10.07 -11.75 0.65
C TYR A 5 -9.01 -11.12 1.56
N LEU A 6 -9.38 -10.28 2.52
CA LEU A 6 -8.42 -9.74 3.50
C LEU A 6 -7.69 -10.83 4.30
N LEU A 7 -8.33 -11.97 4.52
CA LEU A 7 -7.72 -13.10 5.23
C LEU A 7 -6.95 -14.04 4.32
N VAL A 8 -7.47 -14.29 3.13
CA VAL A 8 -6.89 -15.27 2.19
C VAL A 8 -5.80 -14.63 1.32
N GLY A 9 -5.99 -13.37 0.91
CA GLY A 9 -5.14 -12.71 -0.08
C GLY A 9 -5.40 -13.18 -1.50
N GLY A 10 -4.44 -12.90 -2.39
CA GLY A 10 -4.49 -13.21 -3.81
C GLY A 10 -3.44 -14.23 -4.28
N LEU A 11 -2.59 -14.76 -3.41
CA LEU A 11 -1.58 -15.74 -3.79
C LEU A 11 -2.25 -17.04 -4.27
N PRO A 12 -1.93 -17.56 -5.47
CA PRO A 12 -2.65 -18.70 -6.08
C PRO A 12 -2.69 -19.93 -5.18
N ASP A 13 -1.58 -20.32 -4.56
CA ASP A 13 -1.53 -21.50 -3.70
C ASP A 13 -2.43 -21.35 -2.47
N VAL A 14 -2.48 -20.13 -1.90
CA VAL A 14 -3.31 -19.81 -0.73
C VAL A 14 -4.79 -19.81 -1.09
N VAL A 15 -5.14 -19.27 -2.27
CA VAL A 15 -6.51 -19.30 -2.79
C VAL A 15 -6.95 -20.75 -3.05
N ASN A 16 -6.10 -21.57 -3.67
CA ASN A 16 -6.39 -22.98 -3.93
C ASN A 16 -6.59 -23.76 -2.63
N GLU A 17 -5.73 -23.55 -1.63
CA GLU A 17 -5.88 -24.18 -0.31
C GLU A 17 -7.23 -23.81 0.35
N TYR A 18 -7.60 -22.52 0.26
CA TYR A 18 -8.89 -22.07 0.78
C TYR A 18 -10.07 -22.68 0.04
N LEU A 19 -10.02 -22.78 -1.27
CA LEU A 19 -11.10 -23.37 -2.08
C LEU A 19 -11.23 -24.88 -1.85
N ALA A 20 -10.11 -25.56 -1.63
CA ALA A 20 -10.10 -27.02 -1.37
C ALA A 20 -10.60 -27.38 0.02
N THR A 21 -10.23 -26.58 1.05
CA THR A 21 -10.43 -26.98 2.45
C THR A 21 -11.48 -26.15 3.18
N HIS A 22 -11.75 -24.93 2.71
CA HIS A 22 -12.53 -23.90 3.44
C HIS A 22 -12.04 -23.67 4.88
N ASN A 23 -10.80 -24.05 5.17
CA ASN A 23 -10.19 -23.98 6.48
C ASN A 23 -9.16 -22.84 6.58
N ILE A 24 -9.51 -21.83 7.36
CA ILE A 24 -8.65 -20.65 7.49
C ILE A 24 -7.36 -20.94 8.28
N LEU A 25 -7.32 -21.96 9.10
CA LEU A 25 -6.10 -22.35 9.82
C LEU A 25 -5.07 -22.96 8.86
N ASN A 26 -5.51 -23.79 7.91
CA ASN A 26 -4.64 -24.31 6.85
C ASN A 26 -4.09 -23.16 5.99
N VAL A 27 -4.97 -22.21 5.62
CA VAL A 27 -4.58 -20.99 4.91
C VAL A 27 -3.49 -20.24 5.68
N ARG A 28 -3.65 -20.02 6.99
CA ARG A 28 -2.66 -19.34 7.84
C ARG A 28 -1.32 -20.08 7.89
N ASN A 29 -1.35 -21.40 8.00
CA ASN A 29 -0.14 -22.23 7.98
C ASN A 29 0.62 -22.06 6.66
N LEU A 30 -0.09 -22.10 5.53
CA LEU A 30 0.51 -21.91 4.21
C LEU A 30 1.05 -20.47 4.04
N GLN A 31 0.30 -19.45 4.43
CA GLN A 31 0.74 -18.06 4.40
C GLN A 31 2.01 -17.84 5.22
N ASN A 32 2.09 -18.42 6.42
CA ASN A 32 3.28 -18.33 7.26
C ASN A 32 4.48 -19.04 6.64
N ALA A 33 4.26 -20.19 5.99
CA ALA A 33 5.31 -20.91 5.26
C ALA A 33 5.82 -20.07 4.07
N ILE A 34 4.93 -19.46 3.29
CA ILE A 34 5.29 -18.57 2.17
C ILE A 34 6.06 -17.35 2.68
N ALA A 35 5.58 -16.70 3.75
CA ALA A 35 6.27 -15.54 4.32
C ALA A 35 7.67 -15.90 4.82
N ALA A 36 7.84 -17.06 5.48
CA ALA A 36 9.15 -17.55 5.90
C ALA A 36 10.06 -17.88 4.71
N MET A 37 9.48 -18.44 3.64
CA MET A 37 10.19 -18.68 2.39
C MET A 37 10.64 -17.37 1.74
N TYR A 38 9.79 -16.35 1.64
CA TYR A 38 10.16 -15.03 1.12
C TYR A 38 11.27 -14.37 1.96
N GLU A 39 11.18 -14.46 3.27
CA GLU A 39 12.24 -13.99 4.17
C GLU A 39 13.57 -14.70 3.95
N ALA A 40 13.55 -15.99 3.68
CA ALA A 40 14.75 -16.78 3.37
C ALA A 40 15.27 -16.45 1.96
N TYR A 41 14.39 -16.44 0.94
CA TYR A 41 14.77 -16.16 -0.45
C TYR A 41 15.22 -14.72 -0.65
N ALA A 42 14.63 -13.75 0.06
CA ALA A 42 15.07 -12.35 0.05
C ALA A 42 16.56 -12.16 0.32
N SER A 43 17.24 -13.21 0.80
CA SER A 43 18.67 -13.17 1.10
C SER A 43 19.48 -14.24 0.38
N GLN A 44 18.85 -15.13 -0.38
CA GLN A 44 19.51 -16.33 -0.91
C GLN A 44 20.59 -16.03 -1.96
N TYR A 45 20.36 -15.03 -2.80
CA TYR A 45 21.28 -14.65 -3.89
C TYR A 45 22.31 -13.61 -3.47
N GLU A 46 22.28 -13.13 -2.24
CA GLU A 46 23.26 -12.20 -1.69
C GLU A 46 24.40 -13.00 -1.02
N ASN A 47 25.60 -12.85 -1.55
CA ASN A 47 26.79 -13.57 -1.03
C ASN A 47 27.31 -13.00 0.30
N ASN A 48 27.04 -11.73 0.58
CA ASN A 48 27.47 -11.07 1.80
C ASN A 48 26.52 -11.37 2.97
N ALA A 49 27.00 -12.10 3.98
CA ALA A 49 26.22 -12.51 5.14
C ALA A 49 25.59 -11.32 5.90
N SER A 50 26.28 -10.20 6.01
CA SER A 50 25.78 -9.00 6.68
C SER A 50 24.62 -8.36 5.91
N ARG A 51 24.72 -8.29 4.58
CA ARG A 51 23.64 -7.77 3.72
C ARG A 51 22.41 -8.68 3.75
N ARG A 52 22.59 -10.00 3.74
CA ARG A 52 21.49 -10.96 3.94
C ARG A 52 20.68 -10.67 5.20
N LEU A 53 21.38 -10.42 6.31
CA LEU A 53 20.74 -10.11 7.57
C LEU A 53 19.98 -8.77 7.51
N LEU A 54 20.51 -7.77 6.81
CA LEU A 54 19.83 -6.47 6.64
C LEU A 54 18.55 -6.61 5.82
N ILE A 55 18.61 -7.30 4.68
CA ILE A 55 17.44 -7.56 3.83
C ILE A 55 16.34 -8.26 4.63
N ARG A 56 16.67 -9.33 5.35
CA ARG A 56 15.71 -10.05 6.22
C ARG A 56 15.12 -9.15 7.30
N ARG A 57 15.95 -8.35 7.94
CA ARG A 57 15.50 -7.42 8.97
C ARG A 57 14.56 -6.36 8.43
N ILE A 58 14.89 -5.76 7.28
CA ILE A 58 14.02 -4.78 6.61
C ILE A 58 12.68 -5.42 6.23
N TYR A 59 12.70 -6.63 5.64
CA TYR A 59 11.47 -7.35 5.29
C TYR A 59 10.59 -7.63 6.53
N ALA A 60 11.17 -8.11 7.61
CA ALA A 60 10.45 -8.35 8.87
C ALA A 60 9.88 -7.07 9.49
N MET A 61 10.55 -5.93 9.31
CA MET A 61 10.09 -4.63 9.81
C MET A 61 8.84 -4.11 9.07
N ILE A 62 8.56 -4.55 7.83
CA ILE A 62 7.41 -4.07 7.07
C ILE A 62 6.13 -4.19 7.89
N VAL A 63 5.90 -5.35 8.52
CA VAL A 63 4.70 -5.62 9.31
C VAL A 63 4.59 -4.66 10.51
N SER A 64 5.69 -4.49 11.27
CA SER A 64 5.69 -3.61 12.44
C SER A 64 5.53 -2.12 12.07
N GLN A 65 6.08 -1.70 10.93
CA GLN A 65 5.94 -0.33 10.45
C GLN A 65 4.50 -0.01 10.01
N MET A 66 3.74 -1.00 9.54
CA MET A 66 2.34 -0.83 9.15
C MET A 66 1.42 -0.44 10.32
N GLU A 67 1.78 -0.78 11.57
CA GLU A 67 1.04 -0.39 12.76
C GLU A 67 1.38 1.02 13.27
N ASN A 68 2.48 1.61 12.79
CA ASN A 68 2.90 2.93 13.18
C ASN A 68 2.03 4.03 12.53
N LYS A 69 1.89 5.17 13.19
CA LYS A 69 1.18 6.33 12.65
C LYS A 69 1.77 6.81 11.33
N LYS A 70 3.10 6.79 11.22
CA LYS A 70 3.83 7.05 9.97
C LYS A 70 4.41 5.74 9.47
N LYS A 71 3.79 5.15 8.50
CA LYS A 71 4.10 3.81 7.95
C LYS A 71 5.34 3.80 7.06
N ARG A 72 6.30 4.67 7.30
CA ARG A 72 7.56 4.76 6.54
C ARG A 72 8.70 4.04 7.23
N ILE A 73 9.60 3.51 6.44
CA ILE A 73 10.85 2.94 6.94
C ILE A 73 11.72 4.04 7.53
N VAL A 74 12.20 3.81 8.73
CA VAL A 74 13.11 4.72 9.44
C VAL A 74 14.49 4.05 9.56
N ALA A 75 15.48 4.62 8.89
CA ALA A 75 16.82 4.02 8.78
C ALA A 75 17.44 3.64 10.14
N LYS A 76 17.29 4.49 11.16
CA LYS A 76 17.81 4.22 12.52
C LYS A 76 17.28 2.93 13.14
N ASP A 77 16.03 2.53 12.76
CA ASP A 77 15.36 1.37 13.35
C ASP A 77 15.85 0.05 12.71
N ILE A 78 16.54 0.12 11.56
CA ILE A 78 17.04 -1.07 10.86
C ILE A 78 18.16 -1.75 11.67
N GLN A 79 19.11 -0.99 12.20
CA GLN A 79 20.22 -1.50 13.00
C GLN A 79 20.33 -0.89 14.41
N ASP A 80 19.34 -0.10 14.82
CA ASP A 80 19.33 0.66 16.08
C ASP A 80 20.56 1.61 16.19
N ILE A 81 20.94 2.24 15.08
CA ILE A 81 22.06 3.16 15.02
C ILE A 81 21.53 4.60 14.98
N LYS A 82 21.86 5.37 16.03
CA LYS A 82 21.49 6.80 16.11
C LYS A 82 22.16 7.58 14.97
N GLY A 83 21.35 8.31 14.19
CA GLY A 83 21.83 9.12 13.07
C GLY A 83 22.10 8.35 11.78
N ASP A 84 21.68 7.09 11.70
CA ASP A 84 21.82 6.31 10.48
C ASP A 84 20.99 6.89 9.34
N ARG A 85 21.48 6.73 8.10
CA ARG A 85 20.94 7.39 6.91
C ARG A 85 20.33 6.38 5.97
N PHE A 86 19.21 6.73 5.37
CA PHE A 86 18.52 5.93 4.37
C PHE A 86 19.43 5.47 3.21
N ALA A 87 20.33 6.35 2.76
CA ALA A 87 21.27 6.06 1.67
C ALA A 87 22.18 4.85 1.91
N ARG A 88 22.31 4.40 3.15
CA ARG A 88 23.10 3.20 3.50
C ARG A 88 22.42 1.89 3.09
N TYR A 89 21.09 1.91 2.93
CA TYR A 89 20.26 0.72 2.71
C TYR A 89 19.57 0.71 1.36
N VAL A 90 19.98 1.56 0.42
CA VAL A 90 19.33 1.70 -0.90
C VAL A 90 19.36 0.38 -1.67
N ASP A 91 20.49 -0.33 -1.65
CA ASP A 91 20.63 -1.60 -2.36
C ASP A 91 19.72 -2.69 -1.78
N GLU A 92 19.55 -2.72 -0.44
CA GLU A 92 18.66 -3.66 0.23
C GLU A 92 17.18 -3.35 -0.10
N PHE A 93 16.81 -2.08 -0.17
CA PHE A 93 15.47 -1.67 -0.62
C PHE A 93 15.23 -2.05 -2.08
N GLU A 94 16.17 -1.72 -2.98
CA GLU A 94 16.07 -2.08 -4.40
C GLU A 94 15.95 -3.59 -4.59
N TYR A 95 16.68 -4.37 -3.80
CA TYR A 95 16.57 -5.83 -3.82
C TYR A 95 15.16 -6.31 -3.44
N LEU A 96 14.59 -5.79 -2.36
CA LEU A 96 13.25 -6.15 -1.91
C LEU A 96 12.17 -5.76 -2.92
N LEU A 97 12.34 -4.62 -3.59
CA LEU A 97 11.40 -4.14 -4.60
C LEU A 97 11.51 -4.92 -5.91
N SER A 98 12.74 -5.16 -6.39
CA SER A 98 12.98 -5.88 -7.64
C SER A 98 12.60 -7.36 -7.57
N SER A 99 12.67 -7.97 -6.37
CA SER A 99 12.20 -9.35 -6.14
C SER A 99 10.68 -9.48 -6.04
N ALA A 100 9.94 -8.36 -6.09
CA ALA A 100 8.48 -8.29 -6.02
C ALA A 100 7.86 -8.93 -4.76
N ILE A 101 8.63 -9.14 -3.69
CA ILE A 101 8.12 -9.62 -2.40
C ILE A 101 7.64 -8.47 -1.50
N SER A 102 7.96 -7.23 -1.88
CA SER A 102 7.43 -6.01 -1.27
C SER A 102 7.09 -4.96 -2.32
N LEU A 103 6.21 -4.04 -1.95
CA LEU A 103 5.78 -2.92 -2.77
C LEU A 103 6.31 -1.63 -2.15
N GLY A 104 6.93 -0.78 -2.97
CA GLY A 104 7.47 0.50 -2.52
C GLY A 104 6.55 1.67 -2.88
N VAL A 105 6.30 2.53 -1.92
CA VAL A 105 5.57 3.78 -2.13
C VAL A 105 6.50 4.94 -1.78
N ASN A 106 6.87 5.73 -2.77
CA ASN A 106 7.85 6.80 -2.64
C ASN A 106 7.20 8.12 -2.23
N ALA A 107 7.84 8.87 -1.35
CA ALA A 107 7.37 10.22 -1.02
C ALA A 107 7.63 11.18 -2.16
N ILE A 108 6.71 12.15 -2.33
CA ILE A 108 6.88 13.29 -3.22
C ILE A 108 6.88 14.60 -2.42
N ALA A 109 7.65 15.59 -2.89
CA ALA A 109 7.71 16.91 -2.30
C ALA A 109 6.61 17.83 -2.83
N ASN A 110 6.26 17.69 -4.12
CA ASN A 110 5.31 18.55 -4.82
C ASN A 110 4.27 17.68 -5.56
N PRO A 111 2.98 17.82 -5.23
CA PRO A 111 1.92 17.01 -5.83
C PRO A 111 1.49 17.58 -7.21
N ARG A 112 2.42 17.67 -8.15
CA ARG A 112 2.21 18.10 -9.54
C ARG A 112 2.60 16.99 -10.50
N PHE A 113 1.90 16.93 -11.62
CA PHE A 113 2.20 16.02 -12.73
C PHE A 113 3.49 16.44 -13.47
N PRO A 114 4.38 15.52 -13.82
CA PRO A 114 4.44 14.14 -13.38
C PRO A 114 5.06 14.02 -11.97
N LEU A 115 4.49 13.15 -11.13
CA LEU A 115 4.90 12.98 -9.73
C LEU A 115 6.36 12.59 -9.54
N SER A 116 6.92 11.85 -10.50
CA SER A 116 8.31 11.38 -10.49
C SER A 116 9.35 12.49 -10.42
N GLU A 117 9.02 13.71 -10.88
CA GLU A 117 9.95 14.85 -10.84
C GLU A 117 10.20 15.36 -9.41
N SER A 118 9.33 15.05 -8.48
CA SER A 118 9.42 15.58 -7.11
C SER A 118 9.72 14.53 -6.04
N LEU A 119 10.34 13.41 -6.41
CA LEU A 119 10.69 12.31 -5.50
C LEU A 119 11.56 12.74 -4.34
N GLN A 120 11.19 12.32 -3.15
CA GLN A 120 11.99 12.42 -1.94
C GLN A 120 12.72 11.11 -1.67
N LYS A 121 13.95 10.98 -2.17
CA LYS A 121 14.74 9.74 -2.19
C LYS A 121 14.98 9.07 -0.83
N ASN A 122 14.73 9.77 0.27
CA ASN A 122 15.01 9.27 1.62
C ASN A 122 13.74 8.88 2.39
N LEU A 123 12.60 8.88 1.75
CA LEU A 123 11.32 8.57 2.37
C LEU A 123 10.59 7.50 1.56
N LEU A 124 10.50 6.30 2.14
CA LEU A 124 9.90 5.12 1.52
C LEU A 124 8.95 4.45 2.51
N LYS A 125 7.76 4.12 2.04
CA LYS A 125 6.88 3.12 2.68
C LYS A 125 7.06 1.80 1.96
N LEU A 126 7.09 0.70 2.72
CA LEU A 126 7.09 -0.66 2.18
C LEU A 126 5.82 -1.38 2.63
N TYR A 127 5.20 -2.09 1.70
CA TYR A 127 4.08 -2.98 1.93
C TYR A 127 4.48 -4.40 1.54
N LEU A 128 3.90 -5.42 2.18
CA LEU A 128 4.00 -6.77 1.66
C LEU A 128 3.25 -6.86 0.32
N ASN A 129 3.69 -7.74 -0.54
CA ASN A 129 3.08 -7.95 -1.86
C ASN A 129 1.69 -8.61 -1.81
N ASP A 130 1.26 -9.11 -0.64
CA ASP A 130 -0.05 -9.72 -0.46
C ASP A 130 -0.67 -9.40 0.90
N VAL A 131 -1.95 -8.99 0.90
CA VAL A 131 -2.70 -8.62 2.10
C VAL A 131 -2.95 -9.80 3.03
N GLY A 132 -3.08 -11.02 2.48
CA GLY A 132 -3.25 -12.23 3.27
C GLY A 132 -2.01 -12.54 4.12
N LEU A 133 -0.81 -12.31 3.57
CA LEU A 133 0.45 -12.42 4.33
C LEU A 133 0.49 -11.39 5.47
N LEU A 134 0.09 -10.15 5.22
CA LEU A 134 0.03 -9.12 6.25
C LEU A 134 -0.94 -9.50 7.37
N THR A 135 -2.17 -9.93 7.02
CA THR A 135 -3.18 -10.30 8.02
C THR A 135 -2.81 -11.56 8.78
N ALA A 136 -2.06 -12.49 8.16
CA ALA A 136 -1.52 -13.66 8.85
C ALA A 136 -0.54 -13.27 9.96
N LYS A 137 0.26 -12.23 9.74
CA LYS A 137 1.23 -11.72 10.72
C LYS A 137 0.57 -10.87 11.82
N LEU A 138 -0.35 -9.96 11.45
CA LEU A 138 -0.99 -9.04 12.39
C LEU A 138 -2.10 -9.69 13.23
N TYR A 139 -2.88 -10.61 12.66
CA TYR A 139 -4.12 -11.11 13.27
C TYR A 139 -4.17 -12.64 13.30
N HIS A 140 -3.14 -13.25 13.85
CA HIS A 140 -2.96 -14.71 13.85
C HIS A 140 -4.19 -15.47 14.34
N THR A 141 -4.84 -15.00 15.41
CA THR A 141 -6.01 -15.64 16.04
C THR A 141 -7.33 -14.87 15.87
N ASN A 142 -7.27 -13.59 15.44
CA ASN A 142 -8.41 -12.69 15.39
C ASN A 142 -9.19 -12.79 14.07
N ILE A 143 -9.50 -14.01 13.62
CA ILE A 143 -10.16 -14.26 12.33
C ILE A 143 -11.62 -13.79 12.37
N GLN A 144 -12.38 -14.17 13.40
CA GLN A 144 -13.80 -13.82 13.52
C GLN A 144 -14.04 -12.30 13.60
N PRO A 145 -13.29 -11.53 14.41
CA PRO A 145 -13.42 -10.09 14.44
C PRO A 145 -13.24 -9.41 13.08
N ILE A 146 -12.31 -9.91 12.22
CA ILE A 146 -12.13 -9.39 10.85
C ILE A 146 -13.35 -9.71 10.00
N LEU A 147 -13.85 -10.95 10.03
CA LEU A 147 -15.03 -11.38 9.27
C LEU A 147 -16.28 -10.61 9.66
N GLN A 148 -16.46 -10.34 10.95
CA GLN A 148 -17.63 -9.66 11.51
C GLN A 148 -17.50 -8.13 11.48
N ASN A 149 -16.32 -7.58 11.10
CA ASN A 149 -16.03 -6.13 11.13
C ASN A 149 -16.18 -5.54 12.53
N GLU A 150 -15.66 -6.22 13.49
CA GLU A 150 -15.68 -5.71 14.86
C GLU A 150 -14.85 -4.44 14.97
N ARG A 151 -15.36 -3.50 15.77
CA ARG A 151 -14.73 -2.18 15.97
C ARG A 151 -13.39 -2.24 16.70
N SER A 152 -13.13 -3.35 17.38
CA SER A 152 -11.91 -3.58 18.16
C SER A 152 -10.66 -3.74 17.29
N ILE A 153 -10.82 -4.00 15.96
CA ILE A 153 -9.70 -4.22 15.05
C ILE A 153 -9.48 -2.99 14.16
N ASN A 154 -8.26 -2.46 14.23
CA ASN A 154 -7.83 -1.41 13.32
C ASN A 154 -7.37 -2.01 11.98
N LEU A 155 -8.21 -1.92 10.96
CA LEU A 155 -7.93 -2.40 9.60
C LEU A 155 -7.26 -1.35 8.69
N GLY A 156 -6.80 -0.23 9.23
CA GLY A 156 -6.20 0.85 8.42
C GLY A 156 -5.04 0.36 7.56
N ALA A 157 -4.06 -0.29 8.18
CA ALA A 157 -2.92 -0.86 7.48
C ALA A 157 -3.30 -1.92 6.43
N VAL A 158 -4.32 -2.73 6.74
CA VAL A 158 -4.82 -3.77 5.83
C VAL A 158 -5.48 -3.16 4.60
N TYR A 159 -6.30 -2.13 4.77
CA TYR A 159 -6.96 -1.43 3.65
C TYR A 159 -5.94 -0.69 2.76
N GLU A 160 -4.96 -0.03 3.37
CA GLU A 160 -3.87 0.59 2.59
C GLU A 160 -3.07 -0.46 1.82
N SER A 161 -2.80 -1.63 2.41
CA SER A 161 -2.09 -2.71 1.70
C SER A 161 -2.90 -3.25 0.52
N VAL A 162 -4.22 -3.36 0.63
CA VAL A 162 -5.09 -3.71 -0.52
C VAL A 162 -4.96 -2.67 -1.62
N VAL A 163 -5.03 -1.39 -1.26
CA VAL A 163 -4.93 -0.31 -2.26
C VAL A 163 -3.55 -0.30 -2.92
N ALA A 164 -2.46 -0.45 -2.14
CA ALA A 164 -1.10 -0.53 -2.68
C ALA A 164 -0.95 -1.73 -3.65
N GLN A 165 -1.46 -2.90 -3.26
CA GLN A 165 -1.40 -4.12 -4.06
C GLN A 165 -2.17 -3.96 -5.39
N GLU A 166 -3.40 -3.48 -5.34
CA GLU A 166 -4.23 -3.30 -6.53
C GLU A 166 -3.66 -2.24 -7.47
N LEU A 167 -3.28 -1.07 -6.97
CA LEU A 167 -2.66 -0.03 -7.81
C LEU A 167 -1.36 -0.53 -8.46
N SER A 168 -0.52 -1.26 -7.71
CA SER A 168 0.70 -1.86 -8.25
C SER A 168 0.41 -2.90 -9.33
N SER A 169 -0.59 -3.78 -9.13
CA SER A 169 -0.99 -4.79 -10.12
C SER A 169 -1.55 -4.18 -11.40
N HIS A 170 -2.11 -2.98 -11.32
CA HIS A 170 -2.61 -2.20 -12.45
C HIS A 170 -1.53 -1.33 -13.10
N GLY A 171 -0.26 -1.47 -12.69
CA GLY A 171 0.88 -0.80 -13.31
C GLY A 171 1.10 0.65 -12.88
N TYR A 172 0.43 1.11 -11.81
CA TYR A 172 0.70 2.45 -11.30
C TYR A 172 2.00 2.51 -10.51
N PRO A 173 2.90 3.45 -10.81
CA PRO A 173 3.94 3.86 -9.89
C PRO A 173 3.31 4.42 -8.61
N LEU A 174 3.75 3.95 -7.45
CA LEU A 174 3.13 4.32 -6.19
C LEU A 174 3.86 5.48 -5.54
N PHE A 175 3.13 6.54 -5.26
CA PHE A 175 3.62 7.71 -4.55
C PHE A 175 2.73 8.05 -3.37
N TYR A 176 3.26 8.78 -2.36
CA TYR A 176 2.50 9.38 -1.29
C TYR A 176 2.98 10.80 -1.03
N TYR A 177 2.12 11.62 -0.43
CA TYR A 177 2.47 12.98 -0.06
C TYR A 177 2.59 13.09 1.45
N ASP A 178 3.74 13.57 1.96
CA ASP A 178 3.93 13.87 3.40
C ASP A 178 4.49 15.28 3.57
N ASN A 179 3.71 16.16 4.14
CA ASN A 179 4.11 17.52 4.45
C ASN A 179 3.85 17.83 5.92
N ARG A 180 4.87 18.39 6.61
CA ARG A 180 4.79 18.68 8.05
C ARG A 180 3.63 19.57 8.45
N GLN A 181 3.25 20.52 7.57
CA GLN A 181 2.20 21.51 7.85
C GLN A 181 0.83 21.08 7.29
N LYS A 182 0.82 20.40 6.14
CA LYS A 182 -0.40 20.06 5.41
C LYS A 182 -0.91 18.65 5.68
N GLY A 183 -0.07 17.81 6.31
CA GLY A 183 -0.40 16.40 6.61
C GLY A 183 0.04 15.44 5.52
N GLU A 184 -0.46 14.21 5.60
CA GLU A 184 -0.13 13.09 4.73
C GLU A 184 -1.36 12.65 3.93
N VAL A 185 -1.14 12.31 2.64
CA VAL A 185 -2.12 11.63 1.78
C VAL A 185 -1.54 10.28 1.39
N ASP A 186 -2.32 9.20 1.56
CA ASP A 186 -1.85 7.83 1.54
C ASP A 186 -1.26 7.42 0.18
N PHE A 187 -1.93 7.77 -0.92
CA PHE A 187 -1.43 7.50 -2.28
C PHE A 187 -1.67 8.69 -3.21
N MET A 188 -0.78 8.82 -4.18
CA MET A 188 -0.86 9.77 -5.27
C MET A 188 -0.56 9.03 -6.56
N ILE A 189 -1.38 9.20 -7.60
CA ILE A 189 -1.13 8.63 -8.92
C ILE A 189 -1.23 9.70 -10.00
N ASP A 190 -0.45 9.52 -11.06
CA ASP A 190 -0.52 10.36 -12.25
C ASP A 190 -1.78 10.00 -13.06
N ASP A 191 -2.59 10.98 -13.38
CA ASP A 191 -3.68 10.87 -14.35
C ASP A 191 -3.18 11.38 -15.72
N TYR A 192 -2.75 10.44 -16.54
CA TYR A 192 -2.21 10.75 -17.87
C TYR A 192 -3.24 11.27 -18.86
N GLN A 193 -4.54 11.07 -18.61
CA GLN A 193 -5.60 11.60 -19.50
C GLN A 193 -5.75 13.10 -19.34
N THR A 194 -5.68 13.59 -18.10
CA THR A 194 -5.87 15.00 -17.80
C THR A 194 -4.57 15.75 -17.60
N GLY A 195 -3.41 15.06 -17.53
CA GLY A 195 -2.13 15.66 -17.16
C GLY A 195 -2.15 16.22 -15.74
N SER A 196 -2.95 15.62 -14.85
CA SER A 196 -3.10 16.02 -13.46
C SER A 196 -2.73 14.88 -12.50
N VAL A 197 -2.93 15.11 -11.23
CA VAL A 197 -2.67 14.15 -10.16
C VAL A 197 -3.98 13.74 -9.49
N LEU A 198 -4.14 12.47 -9.20
CA LEU A 198 -5.28 11.93 -8.45
C LEU A 198 -4.82 11.50 -7.05
N PRO A 199 -5.12 12.29 -6.01
CA PRO A 199 -4.91 11.90 -4.62
C PRO A 199 -5.91 10.82 -4.18
N ILE A 200 -5.41 9.87 -3.38
CA ILE A 200 -6.20 8.76 -2.85
C ILE A 200 -5.94 8.65 -1.34
N GLU A 201 -7.01 8.71 -0.58
CA GLU A 201 -7.00 8.51 0.87
C GLU A 201 -7.69 7.20 1.21
N VAL A 202 -7.24 6.49 2.24
CA VAL A 202 -7.78 5.20 2.67
C VAL A 202 -8.25 5.27 4.11
N LYS A 203 -9.52 5.00 4.36
CA LYS A 203 -10.16 5.09 5.67
C LYS A 203 -10.87 3.77 6.03
N SER A 204 -10.42 3.10 7.06
CA SER A 204 -11.10 1.90 7.59
C SER A 204 -12.16 2.21 8.65
N GLY A 205 -12.11 3.42 9.24
CA GLY A 205 -13.01 3.88 10.28
C GLY A 205 -14.30 4.53 9.76
N ARG A 206 -15.13 5.05 10.69
CA ARG A 206 -16.39 5.75 10.37
C ARG A 206 -16.17 7.19 9.92
N ASP A 207 -15.11 7.83 10.40
CA ASP A 207 -14.82 9.24 10.14
C ASP A 207 -14.09 9.41 8.80
N TYR A 208 -14.58 8.69 7.78
CA TYR A 208 -13.96 8.68 6.45
C TYR A 208 -14.09 10.00 5.69
N THR A 209 -14.98 10.88 6.13
CA THR A 209 -15.15 12.23 5.58
C THR A 209 -14.15 13.25 6.16
N ILE A 210 -13.36 12.86 7.18
CA ILE A 210 -12.35 13.74 7.78
C ILE A 210 -10.99 13.46 7.14
N HIS A 211 -10.57 14.35 6.25
CA HIS A 211 -9.31 14.25 5.49
C HIS A 211 -8.72 15.64 5.22
N SER A 212 -8.20 16.27 6.27
CA SER A 212 -7.68 17.65 6.22
C SER A 212 -6.56 17.86 5.19
N ALA A 213 -5.66 16.88 5.05
CA ALA A 213 -4.57 16.93 4.08
C ALA A 213 -5.10 16.91 2.63
N LEU A 214 -6.07 16.04 2.34
CA LEU A 214 -6.72 15.95 1.04
C LEU A 214 -7.43 17.26 0.68
N ASN A 215 -8.18 17.83 1.63
CA ASN A 215 -8.85 19.12 1.44
C ASN A 215 -7.84 20.25 1.19
N ALA A 216 -6.70 20.24 1.88
CA ALA A 216 -5.64 21.23 1.65
C ALA A 216 -5.03 21.11 0.24
N LEU A 217 -4.97 19.90 -0.35
CA LEU A 217 -4.54 19.71 -1.73
C LEU A 217 -5.57 20.25 -2.73
N LEU A 218 -6.85 19.90 -2.56
CA LEU A 218 -7.93 20.33 -3.45
C LEU A 218 -8.13 21.85 -3.45
N ASN A 219 -7.96 22.49 -2.28
CA ASN A 219 -8.10 23.94 -2.15
C ASN A 219 -6.90 24.74 -2.69
N ASN A 220 -5.78 24.07 -2.96
CA ASN A 220 -4.60 24.74 -3.50
C ASN A 220 -4.62 24.77 -5.03
N LYS A 221 -5.00 25.93 -5.58
CA LYS A 221 -5.11 26.16 -7.02
C LYS A 221 -3.80 25.93 -7.79
N ASP A 222 -2.65 26.09 -7.13
CA ASP A 222 -1.33 25.91 -7.75
C ASP A 222 -1.04 24.45 -8.11
N TYR A 223 -1.75 23.49 -7.52
CA TYR A 223 -1.57 22.07 -7.82
C TYR A 223 -2.42 21.56 -8.98
N GLY A 224 -3.48 22.29 -9.36
CA GLY A 224 -4.38 21.86 -10.44
C GLY A 224 -5.13 20.55 -10.15
N ILE A 225 -5.31 20.21 -8.87
CA ILE A 225 -6.00 18.99 -8.43
C ILE A 225 -7.48 19.30 -8.28
N HIS A 226 -8.33 18.67 -9.09
CA HIS A 226 -9.78 18.93 -9.10
C HIS A 226 -10.62 17.75 -8.60
N LYS A 227 -9.98 16.59 -8.42
CA LYS A 227 -10.64 15.35 -8.04
C LYS A 227 -9.75 14.58 -7.07
N ALA A 228 -10.40 13.91 -6.13
CA ALA A 228 -9.74 12.98 -5.21
C ALA A 228 -10.64 11.77 -4.95
N ILE A 229 -10.04 10.68 -4.48
CA ILE A 229 -10.77 9.47 -4.09
C ILE A 229 -10.51 9.21 -2.60
N VAL A 230 -11.58 8.84 -1.89
CA VAL A 230 -11.50 8.28 -0.54
C VAL A 230 -12.05 6.87 -0.58
N PHE A 231 -11.18 5.90 -0.41
CA PHE A 231 -11.58 4.51 -0.21
C PHE A 231 -11.95 4.26 1.24
N SER A 232 -13.12 3.66 1.46
CA SER A 232 -13.63 3.44 2.80
C SER A 232 -14.33 2.09 2.96
N ASN A 233 -14.78 1.81 4.19
CA ASN A 233 -15.59 0.64 4.49
C ASN A 233 -17.09 0.83 4.17
N GLU A 234 -17.47 1.97 3.58
CA GLU A 234 -18.84 2.22 3.13
C GLU A 234 -19.22 1.33 1.94
N ARG A 235 -20.53 1.15 1.74
CA ARG A 235 -21.04 0.28 0.68
C ARG A 235 -21.50 1.04 -0.57
N GLN A 236 -21.67 2.35 -0.45
CA GLN A 236 -22.21 3.20 -1.51
C GLN A 236 -21.17 4.19 -1.99
N VAL A 237 -21.22 4.48 -3.29
CA VAL A 237 -20.44 5.57 -3.86
C VAL A 237 -21.15 6.88 -3.59
N LYS A 238 -20.42 7.88 -3.08
CA LYS A 238 -20.88 9.25 -2.86
C LYS A 238 -19.92 10.22 -3.53
N LYS A 239 -20.44 11.36 -3.97
CA LYS A 239 -19.64 12.46 -4.51
C LYS A 239 -19.95 13.71 -3.73
N ASP A 240 -18.91 14.41 -3.30
CA ASP A 240 -19.02 15.66 -2.55
C ASP A 240 -17.79 16.54 -2.83
N ASP A 241 -17.99 17.75 -3.31
CA ASP A 241 -16.99 18.79 -3.55
C ASP A 241 -15.64 18.30 -4.12
N GLY A 242 -15.69 17.62 -5.27
CA GLY A 242 -14.50 17.08 -5.93
C GLY A 242 -13.98 15.74 -5.34
N VAL A 243 -14.52 15.29 -4.22
CA VAL A 243 -14.14 14.02 -3.59
C VAL A 243 -15.15 12.92 -3.95
N VAL A 244 -14.64 11.78 -4.38
CA VAL A 244 -15.44 10.57 -4.63
C VAL A 244 -15.14 9.55 -3.55
N TYR A 245 -16.13 9.28 -2.71
CA TYR A 245 -16.07 8.26 -1.69
C TYR A 245 -16.51 6.92 -2.26
N MET A 246 -15.69 5.90 -2.13
CA MET A 246 -15.96 4.57 -2.69
C MET A 246 -15.68 3.45 -1.68
N PRO A 247 -16.40 2.32 -1.78
CA PRO A 247 -15.96 1.09 -1.13
C PRO A 247 -14.53 0.74 -1.52
N VAL A 248 -13.70 0.30 -0.56
CA VAL A 248 -12.27 0.04 -0.82
C VAL A 248 -12.04 -0.97 -1.95
N TYR A 249 -12.91 -1.96 -2.12
CA TYR A 249 -12.81 -2.93 -3.22
C TYR A 249 -13.08 -2.34 -4.62
N TYR A 250 -13.52 -1.09 -4.72
CA TYR A 250 -13.64 -0.39 -6.02
C TYR A 250 -12.26 0.02 -6.59
N VAL A 251 -11.19 -0.08 -5.80
CA VAL A 251 -9.84 0.12 -6.31
C VAL A 251 -9.52 -0.80 -7.50
N MET A 252 -10.12 -2.00 -7.55
CA MET A 252 -10.01 -2.93 -8.68
C MET A 252 -10.47 -2.37 -10.04
N PHE A 253 -11.20 -1.25 -10.06
CA PHE A 253 -11.65 -0.58 -11.29
C PHE A 253 -10.77 0.60 -11.70
N LEU A 254 -9.75 0.94 -10.92
CA LEU A 254 -8.73 1.93 -11.31
C LEU A 254 -7.69 1.21 -12.17
N ASP A 255 -7.87 1.22 -13.47
CA ASP A 255 -7.02 0.52 -14.42
C ASP A 255 -6.34 1.52 -15.37
N GLN A 256 -5.02 1.55 -15.37
CA GLN A 256 -4.23 2.44 -16.21
C GLN A 256 -4.33 2.08 -17.70
N GLU A 257 -4.44 0.80 -18.05
CA GLU A 257 -4.57 0.36 -19.44
C GLU A 257 -5.91 0.72 -20.04
N ARG A 258 -7.00 0.61 -19.27
CA ARG A 258 -8.33 1.07 -19.73
C ARG A 258 -8.35 2.57 -19.98
N GLN A 259 -7.63 3.35 -19.16
CA GLN A 259 -7.50 4.78 -19.37
C GLN A 259 -6.76 5.09 -20.69
N LYS A 260 -5.68 4.36 -21.01
CA LYS A 260 -4.93 4.53 -22.28
C LYS A 260 -5.76 4.15 -23.50
N ASN A 261 -6.50 3.05 -23.45
CA ASN A 261 -7.31 2.56 -24.56
C ASN A 261 -8.47 3.49 -24.91
N THR A 262 -9.15 4.07 -23.91
CA THR A 262 -10.22 5.05 -24.13
C THR A 262 -9.70 6.30 -24.87
N SER A 263 -8.44 6.69 -24.65
CA SER A 263 -7.83 7.82 -25.35
C SER A 263 -7.44 7.48 -26.79
N GLN A 264 -7.19 6.20 -27.12
CA GLN A 264 -6.86 5.75 -28.48
C GLN A 264 -8.11 5.55 -29.34
N GLU A 265 -9.24 5.14 -28.78
CA GLU A 265 -10.51 5.01 -29.50
C GLU A 265 -11.08 6.34 -30.00
N LEU A 266 -10.64 7.46 -29.46
CA LEU A 266 -11.06 8.80 -29.87
C LEU A 266 -10.23 9.36 -31.07
N LEU A 267 -9.26 8.60 -31.58
CA LEU A 267 -8.37 9.03 -32.69
C LEU A 267 -8.70 8.35 -34.03
N PHE A 268 -9.81 7.56 -34.11
CA PHE A 268 -10.26 6.92 -35.35
C PHE A 268 -11.72 7.21 -35.64
#